data_60242c891e1f58f14df9ddddf7333e39
#
_entry.id   60242c891e1f58f14df9ddddf7333e39
#
_cell.length_a   1.000
_cell.length_b   1.000
_cell.length_c   1.000
_cell.angle_alpha   90.00
_cell.angle_beta   90.00
_cell.angle_gamma   90.00
#
_symmetry.space_group_name_H-M   'P 1'
#
loop_
_entity.id
_entity.type
_entity.pdbx_description
1 polymer ?
#
loop_
_entity_poly.entity_id
_entity_poly.type
_entity_poly.pdbx_seq_one_letter_code
_entity_poly.pdbx_strand_id
1 'polypeptide(L)'
;MKSRHKLILVAAASALLGAAAAEVIHAQANTPPAFLIAEIKVNDPDGYKAYVAKVPAVTDAFGGRFIVRGGKTESIEGAAPAGRVAIIQFRSMEELKRYWNSPAYQEIAPMRHKTATSRIYFVEGVAP
;
A
#
# COMPACT_ATOMS: atom_id res chain seq x y z
N MET A 1 -41.73 23.52 29.61
CA MET A 1 -40.52 23.03 30.33
C MET A 1 -40.00 21.70 29.80
N LYS A 2 -40.85 20.78 29.38
CA LYS A 2 -40.38 19.45 28.87
C LYS A 2 -39.62 19.50 27.55
N SER A 3 -39.77 20.52 26.69
CA SER A 3 -39.08 20.63 25.40
C SER A 3 -37.60 21.09 25.49
N ARG A 4 -37.24 21.87 26.53
CA ARG A 4 -35.89 22.37 26.72
C ARG A 4 -34.89 21.29 27.09
N HIS A 5 -35.32 20.29 27.89
CA HIS A 5 -34.47 19.17 28.30
C HIS A 5 -34.17 18.20 27.15
N LYS A 6 -35.14 18.01 26.23
CA LYS A 6 -34.93 17.17 25.05
C LYS A 6 -33.95 17.79 24.06
N LEU A 7 -33.96 19.10 23.87
CA LEU A 7 -33.06 19.85 23.00
C LEU A 7 -31.59 19.79 23.49
N ILE A 8 -31.39 19.88 24.81
CA ILE A 8 -30.04 19.81 25.42
C ILE A 8 -29.42 18.42 25.25
N LEU A 9 -30.21 17.35 25.40
CA LEU A 9 -29.77 15.97 25.22
C LEU A 9 -29.36 15.68 23.76
N VAL A 10 -30.10 16.19 22.78
CA VAL A 10 -29.77 16.03 21.34
C VAL A 10 -28.48 16.76 20.98
N ALA A 11 -28.27 17.98 21.50
CA ALA A 11 -27.07 18.75 21.27
C ALA A 11 -25.81 18.07 21.86
N ALA A 12 -25.91 17.46 23.03
CA ALA A 12 -24.82 16.73 23.67
C ALA A 12 -24.44 15.47 22.90
N ALA A 13 -25.42 14.71 22.40
CA ALA A 13 -25.17 13.52 21.59
C ALA A 13 -24.48 13.85 20.26
N SER A 14 -24.89 14.94 19.61
CA SER A 14 -24.27 15.42 18.35
C SER A 14 -22.81 15.85 18.53
N ALA A 15 -22.49 16.50 19.66
CA ALA A 15 -21.11 16.91 19.96
C ALA A 15 -20.18 15.73 20.21
N LEU A 16 -20.65 14.66 20.86
CA LEU A 16 -19.87 13.44 21.09
C LEU A 16 -19.55 12.68 19.80
N LEU A 17 -20.51 12.57 18.89
CA LEU A 17 -20.31 11.95 17.57
C LEU A 17 -19.32 12.75 16.71
N GLY A 18 -19.37 14.07 16.74
CA GLY A 18 -18.46 14.94 16.02
C GLY A 18 -17.02 14.83 16.53
N ALA A 19 -16.80 14.75 17.83
CA ALA A 19 -15.46 14.60 18.43
C ALA A 19 -14.84 13.25 18.08
N ALA A 20 -15.58 12.14 18.12
CA ALA A 20 -15.09 10.82 17.74
C ALA A 20 -14.68 10.75 16.27
N ALA A 21 -15.45 11.34 15.35
CA ALA A 21 -15.12 11.41 13.93
C ALA A 21 -13.84 12.22 13.68
N ALA A 22 -13.63 13.34 14.38
CA ALA A 22 -12.43 14.18 14.27
C ALA A 22 -11.18 13.44 14.75
N GLU A 23 -11.23 12.65 15.81
CA GLU A 23 -10.12 11.84 16.29
C GLU A 23 -9.71 10.75 15.29
N VAL A 24 -10.67 10.06 14.67
CA VAL A 24 -10.40 9.04 13.65
C VAL A 24 -9.72 9.65 12.43
N ILE A 25 -10.17 10.80 11.94
CA ILE A 25 -9.57 11.50 10.81
C ILE A 25 -8.13 11.94 11.14
N HIS A 26 -7.89 12.46 12.33
CA HIS A 26 -6.58 12.87 12.80
C HIS A 26 -5.60 11.68 12.89
N ALA A 27 -6.04 10.55 13.44
CA ALA A 27 -5.25 9.33 13.52
C ALA A 27 -4.86 8.80 12.14
N GLN A 28 -5.78 8.82 11.15
CA GLN A 28 -5.49 8.43 9.77
C GLN A 28 -4.50 9.37 9.10
N ALA A 29 -4.59 10.68 9.33
CA ALA A 29 -3.68 11.67 8.76
C ALA A 29 -2.25 11.53 9.28
N ASN A 30 -2.05 10.98 10.48
CA ASN A 30 -0.74 10.76 11.10
C ASN A 30 -0.19 9.33 10.89
N THR A 31 -0.93 8.46 10.20
CA THR A 31 -0.46 7.11 9.91
C THR A 31 0.67 7.15 8.88
N PRO A 32 1.84 6.55 9.18
CA PRO A 32 2.93 6.50 8.22
C PRO A 32 2.53 5.70 6.98
N PRO A 33 2.93 6.14 5.79
CA PRO A 33 2.80 5.31 4.60
C PRO A 33 3.72 4.09 4.71
N ALA A 34 3.47 3.08 3.88
CA ALA A 34 4.33 1.93 3.77
C ALA A 34 4.69 1.67 2.32
N PHE A 35 5.86 1.09 2.10
CA PHE A 35 6.40 0.84 0.79
C PHE A 35 6.77 -0.64 0.65
N LEU A 36 6.30 -1.24 -0.43
CA LEU A 36 6.84 -2.49 -0.92
C LEU A 36 8.01 -2.15 -1.85
N ILE A 37 9.20 -2.66 -1.53
CA ILE A 37 10.38 -2.47 -2.35
C ILE A 37 10.75 -3.82 -2.96
N ALA A 38 10.86 -3.86 -4.29
CA ALA A 38 11.15 -5.07 -5.02
C ALA A 38 12.34 -4.86 -5.95
N GLU A 39 13.32 -5.74 -5.85
CA GLU A 39 14.38 -5.93 -6.84
C GLU A 39 14.07 -7.23 -7.57
N ILE A 40 13.87 -7.15 -8.88
CA ILE A 40 13.35 -8.26 -9.66
C ILE A 40 14.28 -8.54 -10.85
N LYS A 41 14.97 -9.66 -10.80
CA LYS A 41 15.74 -10.18 -11.91
C LYS A 41 14.86 -11.08 -12.75
N VAL A 42 14.44 -10.61 -13.91
CA VAL A 42 13.60 -11.37 -14.83
C VAL A 42 14.45 -12.40 -15.56
N ASN A 43 14.12 -13.68 -15.41
CA ASN A 43 14.80 -14.80 -16.05
C ASN A 43 14.10 -15.24 -17.34
N ASP A 44 12.79 -15.07 -17.40
CA ASP A 44 11.95 -15.36 -18.57
C ASP A 44 11.12 -14.10 -18.90
N PRO A 45 11.61 -13.22 -19.79
CA PRO A 45 10.92 -11.98 -20.12
C PRO A 45 9.52 -12.18 -20.70
N ASP A 46 9.33 -13.17 -21.54
CA ASP A 46 8.03 -13.42 -22.18
C ASP A 46 6.99 -13.93 -21.16
N GLY A 47 7.38 -14.88 -20.32
CA GLY A 47 6.51 -15.37 -19.25
C GLY A 47 6.19 -14.31 -18.20
N TYR A 48 7.13 -13.41 -17.92
CA TYR A 48 6.93 -12.32 -16.95
C TYR A 48 5.90 -11.28 -17.41
N LYS A 49 5.67 -11.12 -18.70
CA LYS A 49 4.67 -10.19 -19.25
C LYS A 49 3.26 -10.45 -18.72
N ALA A 50 2.90 -11.70 -18.48
CA ALA A 50 1.60 -12.05 -17.92
C ALA A 50 1.41 -11.49 -16.50
N TYR A 51 2.45 -11.54 -15.67
CA TYR A 51 2.45 -10.92 -14.34
C TYR A 51 2.34 -9.40 -14.43
N VAL A 52 3.15 -8.76 -15.26
CA VAL A 52 3.14 -7.30 -15.47
C VAL A 52 1.77 -6.80 -15.92
N ALA A 53 1.06 -7.57 -16.73
CA ALA A 53 -0.27 -7.21 -17.23
C ALA A 53 -1.33 -7.23 -16.12
N LYS A 54 -1.18 -8.07 -15.10
CA LYS A 54 -2.20 -8.30 -14.06
C LYS A 54 -1.95 -7.52 -12.77
N VAL A 55 -0.70 -7.26 -12.42
CA VAL A 55 -0.35 -6.66 -11.14
C VAL A 55 -0.92 -5.24 -10.93
N PRO A 56 -1.04 -4.35 -11.93
CA PRO A 56 -1.59 -3.01 -11.70
C PRO A 56 -3.02 -3.00 -11.18
N ALA A 57 -3.90 -3.82 -11.75
CA ALA A 57 -5.30 -3.88 -11.34
C ALA A 57 -5.45 -4.37 -9.89
N VAL A 58 -4.67 -5.37 -9.49
CA VAL A 58 -4.66 -5.86 -8.11
C VAL A 58 -4.10 -4.80 -7.16
N THR A 59 -3.02 -4.13 -7.54
CA THR A 59 -2.41 -3.06 -6.75
C THR A 59 -3.39 -1.92 -6.53
N ASP A 60 -4.05 -1.44 -7.58
CA ASP A 60 -5.03 -0.36 -7.52
C ASP A 60 -6.22 -0.72 -6.63
N ALA A 61 -6.70 -1.96 -6.70
CA ALA A 61 -7.83 -2.42 -5.89
C ALA A 61 -7.57 -2.34 -4.37
N PHE A 62 -6.31 -2.40 -3.95
CA PHE A 62 -5.90 -2.29 -2.54
C PHE A 62 -5.33 -0.92 -2.17
N GLY A 63 -5.49 0.07 -3.03
CA GLY A 63 -5.04 1.43 -2.77
C GLY A 63 -3.52 1.64 -2.91
N GLY A 64 -2.82 0.69 -3.53
CA GLY A 64 -1.40 0.82 -3.83
C GLY A 64 -1.15 1.68 -5.07
N ARG A 65 -0.02 2.34 -5.09
CA ARG A 65 0.42 3.16 -6.21
C ARG A 65 1.88 2.89 -6.53
N PHE A 66 2.16 2.54 -7.78
CA PHE A 66 3.56 2.47 -8.23
C PHE A 66 4.18 3.87 -8.25
N ILE A 67 5.25 4.05 -7.49
CA ILE A 67 6.07 5.28 -7.50
C ILE A 67 7.42 5.07 -8.18
N VAL A 68 7.88 3.82 -8.28
CA VAL A 68 9.00 3.38 -9.13
C VAL A 68 8.57 2.10 -9.82
N ARG A 69 8.79 2.00 -11.11
CA ARG A 69 8.39 0.82 -11.88
C ARG A 69 9.37 0.52 -13.00
N GLY A 70 10.51 -0.05 -12.63
CA GLY A 70 11.53 -0.49 -13.59
C GLY A 70 12.25 0.65 -14.31
N GLY A 71 12.32 1.84 -13.71
CA GLY A 71 13.07 2.96 -14.22
C GLY A 71 14.59 2.70 -14.22
N LYS A 72 15.33 3.51 -14.97
CA LYS A 72 16.79 3.42 -15.02
C LYS A 72 17.38 3.61 -13.62
N THR A 73 18.31 2.74 -13.26
CA THR A 73 19.07 2.85 -12.02
C THR A 73 20.49 3.31 -12.30
N GLU A 74 21.06 4.03 -11.37
CA GLU A 74 22.46 4.45 -11.38
C GLU A 74 23.07 4.11 -10.03
N SER A 75 24.06 3.23 -10.01
CA SER A 75 24.70 2.80 -8.78
C SER A 75 25.79 3.80 -8.40
N ILE A 76 25.71 4.34 -7.19
CA ILE A 76 26.66 5.34 -6.69
C ILE A 76 27.66 4.71 -5.72
N GLU A 77 27.16 3.82 -4.86
CA GLU A 77 27.98 3.18 -3.83
C GLU A 77 27.46 1.77 -3.57
N GLY A 78 28.35 0.82 -3.46
CA GLY A 78 28.05 -0.58 -3.21
C GLY A 78 27.52 -1.33 -4.43
N ALA A 79 26.94 -2.51 -4.20
CA ALA A 79 26.41 -3.35 -5.27
C ALA A 79 25.16 -2.73 -5.89
N ALA A 80 25.04 -2.83 -7.21
CA ALA A 80 23.85 -2.43 -7.94
C ALA A 80 22.65 -3.34 -7.56
N PRO A 81 21.42 -2.85 -7.68
CA PRO A 81 20.25 -3.70 -7.54
C PRO A 81 20.29 -4.90 -8.49
N ALA A 82 19.82 -6.05 -8.01
CA ALA A 82 19.82 -7.28 -8.80
C ALA A 82 18.64 -7.31 -9.78
N GLY A 83 18.64 -6.43 -10.76
CA GLY A 83 17.60 -6.34 -11.79
C GLY A 83 16.79 -5.04 -11.69
N ARG A 84 15.55 -5.09 -12.14
CA ARG A 84 14.66 -3.93 -12.10
C ARG A 84 14.20 -3.63 -10.68
N VAL A 85 13.99 -2.35 -10.37
CA VAL A 85 13.44 -1.90 -9.10
C VAL A 85 11.99 -1.46 -9.30
N ALA A 86 11.11 -1.93 -8.43
CA ALA A 86 9.75 -1.44 -8.32
C ALA A 86 9.46 -1.03 -6.88
N ILE A 87 8.76 0.09 -6.70
CA ILE A 87 8.33 0.55 -5.39
C ILE A 87 6.84 0.87 -5.47
N ILE A 88 6.08 0.28 -4.57
CA ILE A 88 4.64 0.52 -4.45
C ILE A 88 4.38 1.16 -3.10
N GLN A 89 3.70 2.29 -3.11
CA GLN A 89 3.29 3.00 -1.90
C GLN A 89 1.87 2.61 -1.51
N PHE A 90 1.66 2.37 -0.21
CA PHE A 90 0.35 2.20 0.42
C PHE A 90 0.18 3.22 1.54
N ARG A 91 -1.06 3.49 1.94
CA ARG A 91 -1.36 4.45 3.01
C ARG A 91 -0.89 3.98 4.38
N SER A 92 -0.70 2.67 4.57
CA SER A 92 -0.23 2.08 5.83
C SER A 92 0.39 0.71 5.61
N MET A 93 1.15 0.25 6.59
CA MET A 93 1.69 -1.11 6.61
C MET A 93 0.57 -2.16 6.65
N GLU A 94 -0.54 -1.86 7.32
CA GLU A 94 -1.71 -2.74 7.37
C GLU A 94 -2.33 -2.95 5.99
N GLU A 95 -2.50 -1.88 5.21
CA GLU A 95 -3.01 -1.98 3.84
C GLU A 95 -2.06 -2.73 2.92
N LEU A 96 -0.76 -2.50 3.04
CA LEU A 96 0.26 -3.24 2.29
C LEU A 96 0.20 -4.74 2.58
N LYS A 97 0.10 -5.13 3.84
CA LYS A 97 -0.03 -6.54 4.24
C LYS A 97 -1.34 -7.16 3.74
N ARG A 98 -2.42 -6.40 3.73
CA ARG A 98 -3.71 -6.84 3.18
C ARG A 98 -3.59 -7.13 1.68
N TYR A 99 -2.93 -6.26 0.92
CA TYR A 99 -2.61 -6.48 -0.48
C TYR A 99 -1.80 -7.76 -0.69
N TRP A 100 -0.68 -7.87 0.01
CA TRP A 100 0.23 -9.01 -0.13
C TRP A 100 -0.44 -10.35 0.17
N ASN A 101 -1.24 -10.40 1.23
CA ASN A 101 -1.93 -11.61 1.67
C ASN A 101 -3.29 -11.85 0.98
N SER A 102 -3.71 -10.96 0.09
CA SER A 102 -4.99 -11.10 -0.60
C SER A 102 -5.00 -12.32 -1.53
N PRO A 103 -6.15 -12.99 -1.68
CA PRO A 103 -6.30 -14.04 -2.70
C PRO A 103 -5.97 -13.56 -4.11
N ALA A 104 -6.32 -12.32 -4.44
CA ALA A 104 -6.05 -11.72 -5.75
C ALA A 104 -4.55 -11.64 -6.05
N TYR A 105 -3.73 -11.20 -5.08
CA TYR A 105 -2.28 -11.16 -5.26
C TYR A 105 -1.67 -12.57 -5.26
N GLN A 106 -2.10 -13.44 -4.36
CA GLN A 106 -1.60 -14.81 -4.26
C GLN A 106 -1.88 -15.64 -5.52
N GLU A 107 -2.93 -15.31 -6.25
CA GLU A 107 -3.24 -15.93 -7.54
C GLU A 107 -2.21 -15.59 -8.62
N ILE A 108 -1.71 -14.35 -8.65
CA ILE A 108 -0.74 -13.89 -9.67
C ILE A 108 0.71 -14.07 -9.26
N ALA A 109 1.02 -14.15 -7.99
CA ALA A 109 2.39 -14.28 -7.48
C ALA A 109 3.19 -15.45 -8.09
N PRO A 110 2.61 -16.64 -8.34
CA PRO A 110 3.31 -17.73 -9.00
C PRO A 110 3.85 -17.40 -10.38
N MET A 111 3.21 -16.50 -11.12
CA MET A 111 3.70 -16.03 -12.43
C MET A 111 5.05 -15.33 -12.29
N ARG A 112 5.22 -14.55 -11.24
CA ARG A 112 6.51 -13.91 -10.92
C ARG A 112 7.54 -14.94 -10.44
N HIS A 113 7.16 -15.84 -9.54
CA HIS A 113 8.06 -16.86 -9.00
C HIS A 113 8.69 -17.74 -10.07
N LYS A 114 7.92 -18.09 -11.11
CA LYS A 114 8.37 -18.96 -12.21
C LYS A 114 9.30 -18.25 -13.19
N THR A 115 9.22 -16.92 -13.28
CA THR A 115 9.82 -16.14 -14.36
C THR A 115 10.90 -15.17 -13.89
N ALA A 116 11.04 -15.00 -12.57
CA ALA A 116 11.97 -14.04 -12.00
C ALA A 116 12.50 -14.51 -10.63
N THR A 117 13.65 -13.97 -10.27
CA THR A 117 14.21 -14.06 -8.92
C THR A 117 14.05 -12.69 -8.26
N SER A 118 13.42 -12.64 -7.11
CA SER A 118 13.05 -11.39 -6.49
C SER A 118 13.56 -11.29 -5.04
N ARG A 119 13.93 -10.07 -4.66
CA ARG A 119 14.12 -9.68 -3.27
C ARG A 119 13.08 -8.61 -2.96
N ILE A 120 12.14 -8.92 -2.05
CA ILE A 120 11.02 -8.04 -1.72
C ILE A 120 10.99 -7.84 -0.21
N TYR A 121 10.84 -6.60 0.21
CA TYR A 121 10.64 -6.26 1.61
C TYR A 121 9.72 -5.05 1.74
N PHE A 122 9.18 -4.89 2.94
CA PHE A 122 8.32 -3.77 3.30
C PHE A 122 9.08 -2.84 4.22
N VAL A 123 8.88 -1.55 4.04
CA VAL A 123 9.44 -0.54 4.91
C VAL A 123 8.39 0.53 5.21
N GLU A 124 8.29 0.90 6.48
CA GLU A 124 7.43 1.99 6.90
C GLU A 124 8.08 3.33 6.57
N GLY A 125 7.29 4.23 6.02
CA GLY A 125 7.73 5.57 5.71
C GLY A 125 7.67 6.50 6.91
N VAL A 126 8.02 7.76 6.67
CA VAL A 126 7.94 8.80 7.68
C VAL A 126 6.48 9.26 7.79
N ALA A 127 5.97 9.39 9.01
CA ALA A 127 4.63 9.95 9.24
C ALA A 127 4.56 11.39 8.73
N PRO A 128 3.42 11.79 8.13
CA PRO A 128 3.24 13.16 7.64
C PRO A 128 3.31 14.21 8.74
#